data_414386704d129707e33bb1d9833fd044
#
_entry.id   414386704d129707e33bb1d9833fd044
#
_cell.length_a   1.000
_cell.length_b   1.000
_cell.length_c   1.000
_cell.angle_alpha   90.00
_cell.angle_beta   90.00
_cell.angle_gamma   90.00
#
_symmetry.space_group_name_H-M   'P 1'
#
loop_
_entity.id
_entity.type
_entity.pdbx_description
1 polymer ?
#
loop_
_entity_poly.entity_id
_entity_poly.type
_entity_poly.pdbx_seq_one_letter_code
_entity_poly.pdbx_strand_id
1 'polypeptide(L)'
;MDQGIQRLRSLLAGARRVVAFTGAGISTESGIPDFRSPGGLWTRHKPIDFDAFLGSEAARAESWRRRFAMDPVLRAARPNRGHAAVAELVREGKAAAVITQNIDGLHQASGVPDEAVVELHGNTTYAACLDCAARYELDTVRAEFERDGRAPRCPRCHGLVKTATISFGQPMPVAAMRRAEAETLACDLFLAMGSSLVVYPAAGFPRLAKQAGARLVIVNREPTDLDSLADLVLHRAIGETLGTAVGIQ
;
A
#
# COMPACT_ATOMS: atom_id res chain seq x y z
N MET A 1 3.76 -21.48 -22.70
CA MET A 1 3.70 -20.70 -21.44
C MET A 1 4.85 -19.70 -21.48
N ASP A 2 4.61 -18.47 -21.07
CA ASP A 2 5.60 -17.39 -21.12
C ASP A 2 6.81 -17.66 -20.21
N GLN A 3 8.03 -17.46 -20.72
CA GLN A 3 9.27 -17.78 -20.00
C GLN A 3 9.44 -16.97 -18.72
N GLY A 4 9.01 -15.69 -18.72
CA GLY A 4 9.07 -14.84 -17.52
C GLY A 4 8.15 -15.36 -16.41
N ILE A 5 6.93 -15.77 -16.76
CA ILE A 5 5.97 -16.34 -15.79
C ILE A 5 6.49 -17.71 -15.29
N GLN A 6 7.07 -18.53 -16.15
CA GLN A 6 7.69 -19.79 -15.73
C GLN A 6 8.84 -19.55 -14.75
N ARG A 7 9.69 -18.55 -15.02
CA ARG A 7 10.78 -18.17 -14.13
C ARG A 7 10.25 -17.69 -12.78
N LEU A 8 9.19 -16.84 -12.77
CA LEU A 8 8.53 -16.39 -11.53
C LEU A 8 8.01 -17.58 -10.74
N ARG A 9 7.29 -18.49 -11.40
CA ARG A 9 6.77 -19.73 -10.77
C ARG A 9 7.88 -20.55 -10.13
N SER A 10 9.01 -20.72 -10.83
CA SER A 10 10.16 -21.46 -10.30
C SER A 10 10.78 -20.78 -9.08
N LEU A 11 10.88 -19.46 -9.08
CA LEU A 11 11.39 -18.68 -7.94
C LEU A 11 10.46 -18.80 -6.73
N LEU A 12 9.13 -18.67 -6.93
CA LEU A 12 8.14 -18.85 -5.88
C LEU A 12 8.15 -20.28 -5.31
N ALA A 13 8.23 -21.29 -6.17
CA ALA A 13 8.29 -22.70 -5.74
C ALA A 13 9.53 -22.99 -4.91
N GLY A 14 10.69 -22.45 -5.30
CA GLY A 14 11.96 -22.64 -4.61
C GLY A 14 12.13 -21.81 -3.32
N ALA A 15 11.32 -20.77 -3.15
CA ALA A 15 11.38 -19.91 -1.96
C ALA A 15 10.78 -20.61 -0.73
N ARG A 16 11.41 -20.39 0.43
CA ARG A 16 10.91 -20.85 1.73
C ARG A 16 10.16 -19.74 2.48
N ARG A 17 10.55 -18.48 2.24
CA ARG A 17 9.98 -17.33 2.93
C ARG A 17 9.90 -16.13 1.98
N VAL A 18 8.72 -15.93 1.40
CA VAL A 18 8.43 -14.80 0.51
C VAL A 18 7.98 -13.59 1.33
N VAL A 19 8.43 -12.41 0.96
CA VAL A 19 7.81 -11.15 1.34
C VAL A 19 7.19 -10.53 0.09
N ALA A 20 5.89 -10.26 0.13
CA ALA A 20 5.19 -9.48 -0.88
C ALA A 20 5.26 -8.00 -0.51
N PHE A 21 5.84 -7.17 -1.39
CA PHE A 21 5.89 -5.72 -1.23
C PHE A 21 5.05 -5.06 -2.32
N THR A 22 4.05 -4.27 -1.92
CA THR A 22 3.07 -3.74 -2.88
C THR A 22 2.96 -2.22 -2.84
N GLY A 23 2.71 -1.63 -4.00
CA GLY A 23 2.37 -0.23 -4.18
C GLY A 23 1.07 -0.07 -4.98
N ALA A 24 0.69 1.17 -5.30
CA ALA A 24 -0.61 1.52 -5.89
C ALA A 24 -0.89 0.82 -7.23
N GLY A 25 0.14 0.39 -7.94
CA GLY A 25 0.01 -0.33 -9.21
C GLY A 25 -0.76 -1.66 -9.10
N ILE A 26 -0.74 -2.34 -7.94
CA ILE A 26 -1.53 -3.57 -7.76
C ILE A 26 -3.04 -3.27 -7.72
N SER A 27 -3.44 -2.08 -7.27
CA SER A 27 -4.84 -1.69 -7.11
C SER A 27 -5.44 -1.01 -8.34
N THR A 28 -4.64 -0.74 -9.40
CA THR A 28 -5.14 -0.13 -10.64
C THR A 28 -6.15 -1.04 -11.36
N GLU A 29 -5.96 -2.34 -11.30
CA GLU A 29 -6.90 -3.34 -11.84
C GLU A 29 -8.19 -3.47 -11.00
N SER A 30 -8.22 -2.84 -9.82
CA SER A 30 -9.40 -2.71 -8.95
C SER A 30 -10.15 -1.38 -9.15
N GLY A 31 -9.71 -0.54 -10.12
CA GLY A 31 -10.30 0.76 -10.41
C GLY A 31 -9.80 1.91 -9.52
N ILE A 32 -8.83 1.67 -8.64
CA ILE A 32 -8.19 2.74 -7.86
C ILE A 32 -7.05 3.32 -8.69
N PRO A 33 -7.07 4.62 -9.05
CA PRO A 33 -5.98 5.24 -9.78
C PRO A 33 -4.71 5.26 -8.93
N ASP A 34 -3.57 5.04 -9.56
CA ASP A 34 -2.29 5.28 -8.88
C ASP A 34 -2.01 6.78 -8.70
N PHE A 35 -0.84 7.09 -8.14
CA PHE A 35 -0.53 8.48 -7.79
C PHE A 35 0.22 9.22 -8.89
N ARG A 36 1.06 8.57 -9.69
CA ARG A 36 2.08 9.21 -10.53
C ARG A 36 1.92 8.99 -12.03
N SER A 37 1.27 7.92 -12.46
CA SER A 37 1.05 7.64 -13.89
C SER A 37 0.27 8.77 -14.56
N PRO A 38 0.32 8.91 -15.88
CA PRO A 38 -0.53 9.86 -16.59
C PRO A 38 -2.01 9.68 -16.19
N GLY A 39 -2.61 10.74 -15.61
CA GLY A 39 -3.97 10.69 -15.03
C GLY A 39 -4.05 10.23 -13.57
N GLY A 40 -2.94 9.91 -12.93
CA GLY A 40 -2.86 9.57 -11.50
C GLY A 40 -3.25 10.73 -10.59
N LEU A 41 -3.47 10.45 -9.31
CA LEU A 41 -4.04 11.41 -8.34
C LEU A 41 -3.22 12.69 -8.21
N TRP A 42 -1.89 12.61 -8.25
CA TRP A 42 -1.02 13.78 -8.07
C TRP A 42 -0.86 14.64 -9.34
N THR A 43 -1.31 14.16 -10.50
CA THR A 43 -1.42 15.02 -11.69
C THR A 43 -2.56 16.03 -11.57
N ARG A 44 -3.55 15.74 -10.71
CA ARG A 44 -4.74 16.58 -10.49
C ARG A 44 -4.64 17.42 -9.23
N HIS A 45 -4.02 16.87 -8.17
CA HIS A 45 -3.95 17.51 -6.85
C HIS A 45 -2.58 17.31 -6.23
N LYS A 46 -1.91 18.40 -5.87
CA LYS A 46 -0.70 18.30 -5.05
C LYS A 46 -1.03 17.68 -3.69
N PRO A 47 -0.17 16.78 -3.16
CA PRO A 47 -0.34 16.27 -1.80
C PRO A 47 -0.44 17.39 -0.77
N ILE A 48 -1.28 17.22 0.23
CA ILE A 48 -1.29 18.07 1.43
C ILE A 48 -0.29 17.43 2.40
N ASP A 49 0.81 18.11 2.65
CA ASP A 49 1.81 17.64 3.61
C ASP A 49 1.32 17.75 5.07
N PHE A 50 2.07 17.15 5.98
CA PHE A 50 1.66 17.07 7.37
C PHE A 50 1.68 18.43 8.07
N ASP A 51 2.67 19.27 7.76
CA ASP A 51 2.78 20.60 8.37
C ASP A 51 1.64 21.51 7.91
N ALA A 52 1.27 21.46 6.62
CA ALA A 52 0.10 22.17 6.11
C ALA A 52 -1.19 21.69 6.80
N PHE A 53 -1.33 20.36 6.99
CA PHE A 53 -2.47 19.80 7.72
C PHE A 53 -2.52 20.30 9.17
N LEU A 54 -1.40 20.34 9.88
CA LEU A 54 -1.33 20.82 11.25
C LEU A 54 -1.61 22.32 11.35
N GLY A 55 -1.02 23.11 10.48
CA GLY A 55 -1.02 24.58 10.56
C GLY A 55 -2.26 25.27 10.00
N SER A 56 -3.06 24.61 9.13
CA SER A 56 -4.13 25.27 8.39
C SER A 56 -5.47 24.54 8.48
N GLU A 57 -6.50 25.24 8.98
CA GLU A 57 -7.87 24.72 8.97
C GLU A 57 -8.37 24.49 7.52
N ALA A 58 -8.02 25.41 6.60
CA ALA A 58 -8.37 25.26 5.20
C ALA A 58 -7.74 24.02 4.55
N ALA A 59 -6.48 23.70 4.87
CA ALA A 59 -5.81 22.50 4.39
C ALA A 59 -6.46 21.23 4.99
N ARG A 60 -6.85 21.23 6.26
CA ARG A 60 -7.60 20.13 6.88
C ARG A 60 -8.95 19.91 6.21
N ALA A 61 -9.72 20.98 5.99
CA ALA A 61 -11.01 20.90 5.32
C ALA A 61 -10.85 20.39 3.88
N GLU A 62 -9.82 20.84 3.15
CA GLU A 62 -9.51 20.35 1.81
C GLU A 62 -9.10 18.86 1.82
N SER A 63 -8.33 18.41 2.82
CA SER A 63 -7.98 17.00 2.98
C SER A 63 -9.24 16.13 3.11
N TRP A 64 -10.21 16.55 3.91
CA TRP A 64 -11.48 15.85 4.07
C TRP A 64 -12.35 15.88 2.82
N ARG A 65 -12.44 17.01 2.10
CA ARG A 65 -13.15 17.08 0.82
C ARG A 65 -12.58 16.08 -0.18
N ARG A 66 -11.25 16.03 -0.35
CA ARG A 66 -10.59 15.09 -1.25
C ARG A 66 -10.82 13.64 -0.83
N ARG A 67 -10.73 13.36 0.48
CA ARG A 67 -11.00 12.02 1.00
C ARG A 67 -12.42 11.57 0.66
N PHE A 68 -13.42 12.41 0.88
CA PHE A 68 -14.80 12.07 0.60
C PHE A 68 -15.15 12.06 -0.89
N ALA A 69 -14.48 12.86 -1.70
CA ALA A 69 -14.59 12.78 -3.17
C ALA A 69 -14.07 11.45 -3.73
N MET A 70 -13.09 10.81 -3.07
CA MET A 70 -12.59 9.50 -3.46
C MET A 70 -13.45 8.32 -2.96
N ASP A 71 -14.38 8.55 -2.08
CA ASP A 71 -15.19 7.49 -1.43
C ASP A 71 -15.94 6.60 -2.43
N PRO A 72 -16.59 7.11 -3.49
CA PRO A 72 -17.26 6.25 -4.46
C PRO A 72 -16.32 5.24 -5.11
N VAL A 73 -15.09 5.66 -5.44
CA VAL A 73 -14.06 4.80 -6.03
C VAL A 73 -13.60 3.75 -5.02
N LEU A 74 -13.27 4.20 -3.79
CA LEU A 74 -12.76 3.31 -2.74
C LEU A 74 -13.82 2.28 -2.29
N ARG A 75 -15.07 2.68 -2.16
CA ARG A 75 -16.18 1.77 -1.78
C ARG A 75 -16.56 0.79 -2.89
N ALA A 76 -16.38 1.19 -4.16
CA ALA A 76 -16.64 0.32 -5.32
C ALA A 76 -15.51 -0.69 -5.57
N ALA A 77 -14.28 -0.36 -5.17
CA ALA A 77 -13.11 -1.20 -5.40
C ALA A 77 -13.27 -2.60 -4.75
N ARG A 78 -12.82 -3.60 -5.48
CA ARG A 78 -12.78 -4.99 -5.01
C ARG A 78 -11.39 -5.55 -5.25
N PRO A 79 -10.92 -6.50 -4.43
CA PRO A 79 -9.69 -7.20 -4.71
C PRO A 79 -9.69 -7.76 -6.13
N ASN A 80 -8.59 -7.60 -6.83
CA ASN A 80 -8.39 -8.17 -8.16
C ASN A 80 -7.55 -9.44 -8.09
N ARG A 81 -7.27 -10.02 -9.25
CA ARG A 81 -6.50 -11.26 -9.39
C ARG A 81 -5.09 -11.18 -8.77
N GLY A 82 -4.45 -10.00 -8.75
CA GLY A 82 -3.17 -9.78 -8.08
C GLY A 82 -3.28 -9.89 -6.57
N HIS A 83 -4.31 -9.30 -5.96
CA HIS A 83 -4.60 -9.43 -4.54
C HIS A 83 -4.92 -10.88 -4.15
N ALA A 84 -5.75 -11.56 -4.97
CA ALA A 84 -6.08 -12.97 -4.74
C ALA A 84 -4.83 -13.86 -4.79
N ALA A 85 -3.90 -13.60 -5.71
CA ALA A 85 -2.66 -14.36 -5.79
C ALA A 85 -1.73 -14.11 -4.58
N VAL A 86 -1.68 -12.88 -4.05
CA VAL A 86 -0.95 -12.58 -2.81
C VAL A 86 -1.61 -13.30 -1.63
N ALA A 87 -2.94 -13.27 -1.52
CA ALA A 87 -3.68 -13.96 -0.47
C ALA A 87 -3.44 -15.48 -0.50
N GLU A 88 -3.39 -16.06 -1.69
CA GLU A 88 -3.07 -17.49 -1.86
C GLU A 88 -1.66 -17.83 -1.38
N LEU A 89 -0.65 -17.02 -1.72
CA LEU A 89 0.71 -17.21 -1.22
C LEU A 89 0.78 -17.14 0.31
N VAL A 90 -0.01 -16.27 0.95
CA VAL A 90 -0.11 -16.20 2.41
C VAL A 90 -0.82 -17.44 2.96
N ARG A 91 -1.94 -17.84 2.37
CA ARG A 91 -2.73 -19.04 2.77
C ARG A 91 -1.90 -20.32 2.71
N GLU A 92 -1.04 -20.44 1.70
CA GLU A 92 -0.11 -21.57 1.54
C GLU A 92 1.11 -21.52 2.47
N GLY A 93 1.23 -20.46 3.28
CA GLY A 93 2.40 -20.26 4.14
C GLY A 93 3.69 -19.90 3.39
N LYS A 94 3.59 -19.60 2.08
CA LYS A 94 4.73 -19.15 1.25
C LYS A 94 5.08 -17.70 1.52
N ALA A 95 4.09 -16.79 1.56
CA ALA A 95 4.32 -15.41 1.92
C ALA A 95 4.15 -15.22 3.44
N ALA A 96 5.23 -14.83 4.10
CA ALA A 96 5.25 -14.59 5.54
C ALA A 96 4.66 -13.22 5.91
N ALA A 97 4.77 -12.25 5.02
CA ALA A 97 4.23 -10.90 5.21
C ALA A 97 3.89 -10.24 3.87
N VAL A 98 2.92 -9.33 3.93
CA VAL A 98 2.56 -8.38 2.89
C VAL A 98 2.90 -6.99 3.39
N ILE A 99 4.02 -6.43 2.94
CA ILE A 99 4.42 -5.06 3.23
C ILE A 99 3.79 -4.16 2.16
N THR A 100 2.87 -3.30 2.56
CA THR A 100 2.15 -2.48 1.59
C THR A 100 2.35 -0.98 1.82
N GLN A 101 2.51 -0.25 0.73
CA GLN A 101 2.45 1.21 0.67
C GLN A 101 1.00 1.69 0.47
N ASN A 102 0.08 0.77 0.14
CA ASN A 102 -1.31 1.09 -0.12
C ASN A 102 -2.08 1.34 1.18
N ILE A 103 -3.13 2.13 1.04
CA ILE A 103 -3.99 2.57 2.14
C ILE A 103 -5.44 2.10 1.96
N ASP A 104 -5.69 1.24 0.96
CA ASP A 104 -7.03 0.89 0.47
C ASP A 104 -7.70 -0.29 1.19
N GLY A 105 -6.93 -1.09 1.97
CA GLY A 105 -7.42 -2.26 2.68
C GLY A 105 -7.74 -3.47 1.78
N LEU A 106 -7.35 -3.45 0.50
CA LEU A 106 -7.70 -4.52 -0.44
C LEU A 106 -6.98 -5.84 -0.18
N HIS A 107 -5.81 -5.83 0.47
CA HIS A 107 -5.16 -7.07 0.90
C HIS A 107 -6.01 -7.80 1.94
N GLN A 108 -6.48 -7.09 2.96
CA GLN A 108 -7.37 -7.67 3.98
C GLN A 108 -8.70 -8.12 3.36
N ALA A 109 -9.28 -7.29 2.48
CA ALA A 109 -10.49 -7.64 1.75
C ALA A 109 -10.33 -8.86 0.83
N SER A 110 -9.10 -9.21 0.41
CA SER A 110 -8.80 -10.42 -0.35
C SER A 110 -8.61 -11.67 0.51
N GLY A 111 -8.69 -11.55 1.83
CA GLY A 111 -8.54 -12.66 2.78
C GLY A 111 -7.13 -12.80 3.38
N VAL A 112 -6.24 -11.82 3.17
CA VAL A 112 -4.97 -11.78 3.91
C VAL A 112 -5.26 -11.39 5.36
N PRO A 113 -4.85 -12.20 6.36
CA PRO A 113 -5.03 -11.86 7.77
C PRO A 113 -4.34 -10.54 8.15
N ASP A 114 -4.96 -9.74 9.03
CA ASP A 114 -4.40 -8.45 9.46
C ASP A 114 -2.99 -8.58 10.02
N GLU A 115 -2.72 -9.66 10.73
CA GLU A 115 -1.39 -9.95 11.27
C GLU A 115 -0.34 -10.26 10.19
N ALA A 116 -0.73 -10.58 8.97
CA ALA A 116 0.20 -10.75 7.86
C ALA A 116 0.43 -9.46 7.06
N VAL A 117 -0.40 -8.42 7.25
CA VAL A 117 -0.26 -7.14 6.54
C VAL A 117 0.55 -6.14 7.38
N VAL A 118 1.47 -5.44 6.71
CA VAL A 118 2.27 -4.34 7.27
C VAL A 118 1.98 -3.08 6.46
N GLU A 119 1.11 -2.22 6.99
CA GLU A 119 0.70 -0.96 6.34
C GLU A 119 1.70 0.16 6.65
N LEU A 120 2.59 0.46 5.71
CA LEU A 120 3.63 1.49 5.90
C LEU A 120 3.06 2.90 5.91
N HIS A 121 2.03 3.15 5.12
CA HIS A 121 1.44 4.48 4.95
C HIS A 121 0.06 4.60 5.62
N GLY A 122 -0.24 3.68 6.56
CA GLY A 122 -1.51 3.65 7.26
C GLY A 122 -2.67 3.17 6.41
N ASN A 123 -3.89 3.57 6.78
CA ASN A 123 -5.12 3.05 6.18
C ASN A 123 -6.15 4.17 5.99
N THR A 124 -6.87 4.16 4.86
CA THR A 124 -7.87 5.18 4.52
C THR A 124 -9.30 4.80 4.91
N THR A 125 -9.52 3.61 5.47
CA THR A 125 -10.87 3.12 5.80
C THR A 125 -11.42 3.69 7.12
N TYR A 126 -10.58 4.35 7.91
CA TYR A 126 -10.97 4.99 9.16
C TYR A 126 -10.18 6.28 9.42
N ALA A 127 -10.62 7.05 10.39
CA ALA A 127 -9.93 8.23 10.88
C ALA A 127 -9.38 7.99 12.29
N ALA A 128 -8.37 8.75 12.69
CA ALA A 128 -7.80 8.71 14.03
C ALA A 128 -7.46 10.13 14.55
N CYS A 129 -7.57 10.32 15.84
CA CYS A 129 -7.06 11.50 16.52
C CYS A 129 -5.53 11.45 16.55
N LEU A 130 -4.87 12.55 16.17
CA LEU A 130 -3.42 12.63 16.17
C LEU A 130 -2.82 12.65 17.58
N ASP A 131 -3.57 13.10 18.59
CA ASP A 131 -3.08 13.26 19.97
C ASP A 131 -3.35 12.02 20.84
N CYS A 132 -4.59 11.49 20.82
CA CYS A 132 -4.98 10.37 21.70
C CYS A 132 -5.23 9.04 20.97
N ALA A 133 -4.97 8.99 19.67
CA ALA A 133 -5.15 7.81 18.82
C ALA A 133 -6.59 7.22 18.81
N ALA A 134 -7.59 7.92 19.33
CA ALA A 134 -8.97 7.45 19.25
C ALA A 134 -9.41 7.30 17.80
N ARG A 135 -9.96 6.13 17.47
CA ARG A 135 -10.43 5.77 16.12
C ARG A 135 -11.88 6.24 15.91
N TYR A 136 -12.17 6.63 14.68
CA TYR A 136 -13.48 7.11 14.24
C TYR A 136 -13.86 6.49 12.89
N GLU A 137 -15.12 6.10 12.78
CA GLU A 137 -15.68 5.64 11.51
C GLU A 137 -15.88 6.82 10.56
N LEU A 138 -15.57 6.61 9.28
CA LEU A 138 -15.59 7.69 8.28
C LEU A 138 -16.97 8.28 8.04
N ASP A 139 -18.05 7.49 8.17
CA ASP A 139 -19.40 7.98 7.98
C ASP A 139 -19.79 8.96 9.08
N THR A 140 -19.36 8.73 10.32
CA THR A 140 -19.52 9.68 11.44
C THR A 140 -18.75 10.98 11.18
N VAL A 141 -17.49 10.85 10.75
CA VAL A 141 -16.64 12.01 10.41
C VAL A 141 -17.21 12.79 9.25
N ARG A 142 -17.76 12.10 8.24
CA ARG A 142 -18.41 12.73 7.08
C ARG A 142 -19.63 13.54 7.52
N ALA A 143 -20.52 12.96 8.29
CA ALA A 143 -21.72 13.63 8.76
C ALA A 143 -21.40 14.90 9.55
N GLU A 144 -20.34 14.88 10.37
CA GLU A 144 -19.86 16.05 11.09
C GLU A 144 -19.30 17.10 10.14
N PHE A 145 -18.43 16.70 9.19
CA PHE A 145 -17.80 17.60 8.22
C PHE A 145 -18.83 18.26 7.29
N GLU A 146 -19.81 17.51 6.79
CA GLU A 146 -20.82 18.01 5.85
C GLU A 146 -21.80 19.01 6.50
N ARG A 147 -21.93 19.01 7.83
CA ARG A 147 -22.79 19.93 8.56
C ARG A 147 -22.32 21.39 8.47
N ASP A 148 -21.02 21.65 8.54
CA ASP A 148 -20.47 23.01 8.61
C ASP A 148 -19.17 23.21 7.79
N GLY A 149 -18.69 22.17 7.11
CA GLY A 149 -17.48 22.21 6.27
C GLY A 149 -16.18 22.33 7.04
N ARG A 150 -16.20 22.19 8.37
CA ARG A 150 -15.03 22.25 9.23
C ARG A 150 -14.44 20.87 9.47
N ALA A 151 -13.10 20.81 9.51
CA ALA A 151 -12.42 19.57 9.88
C ALA A 151 -12.78 19.18 11.33
N PRO A 152 -13.24 17.94 11.56
CA PRO A 152 -13.70 17.50 12.88
C PRO A 152 -12.55 17.48 13.88
N ARG A 153 -12.93 17.69 15.15
CA ARG A 153 -12.04 17.57 16.28
C ARG A 153 -12.42 16.38 17.16
N CYS A 154 -11.42 15.82 17.82
CA CYS A 154 -11.63 14.71 18.72
C CYS A 154 -12.54 15.11 19.89
N PRO A 155 -13.69 14.47 20.12
CA PRO A 155 -14.58 14.79 21.26
C PRO A 155 -13.97 14.43 22.61
N ARG A 156 -12.89 13.60 22.65
CA ARG A 156 -12.23 13.16 23.88
C ARG A 156 -11.16 14.14 24.38
N CYS A 157 -10.36 14.70 23.43
CA CYS A 157 -9.19 15.53 23.79
C CYS A 157 -9.08 16.81 22.98
N HIS A 158 -10.06 17.11 22.11
CA HIS A 158 -10.10 18.25 21.20
C HIS A 158 -8.94 18.30 20.18
N GLY A 159 -8.15 17.23 20.06
CA GLY A 159 -7.08 17.06 19.09
C GLY A 159 -7.58 16.98 17.64
N LEU A 160 -6.66 17.06 16.70
CA LEU A 160 -6.97 17.00 15.27
C LEU A 160 -7.34 15.56 14.86
N VAL A 161 -8.45 15.41 14.15
CA VAL A 161 -8.86 14.14 13.54
C VAL A 161 -8.43 14.13 12.08
N LYS A 162 -7.73 13.09 11.68
CA LYS A 162 -7.19 12.87 10.35
C LYS A 162 -7.54 11.45 9.88
N THR A 163 -7.70 11.26 8.56
CA THR A 163 -7.65 9.90 8.01
C THR A 163 -6.39 9.20 8.51
N ALA A 164 -6.49 7.94 8.90
CA ALA A 164 -5.37 7.19 9.50
C ALA A 164 -4.25 6.85 8.51
N THR A 165 -4.02 7.71 7.52
CA THR A 165 -2.94 7.61 6.53
C THR A 165 -1.74 8.43 6.96
N ILE A 166 -0.55 8.10 6.45
CA ILE A 166 0.67 8.87 6.68
C ILE A 166 0.85 9.89 5.55
N SER A 167 0.89 11.17 5.90
CA SER A 167 1.15 12.28 4.96
C SER A 167 2.65 12.47 4.75
N PHE A 168 3.04 13.13 3.65
CA PHE A 168 4.42 13.58 3.48
C PHE A 168 4.82 14.51 4.64
N GLY A 169 6.02 14.32 5.18
CA GLY A 169 6.49 15.02 6.38
C GLY A 169 6.01 14.43 7.71
N GLN A 170 5.04 13.52 7.70
CA GLN A 170 4.61 12.83 8.92
C GLN A 170 5.58 11.69 9.26
N PRO A 171 5.95 11.50 10.55
CA PRO A 171 6.75 10.34 10.96
C PRO A 171 6.09 9.02 10.56
N MET A 172 6.91 8.09 10.05
CA MET A 172 6.46 6.75 9.72
C MET A 172 6.07 5.96 10.99
N PRO A 173 5.09 5.05 10.92
CA PRO A 173 4.70 4.24 12.07
C PRO A 173 5.84 3.29 12.48
N VAL A 174 6.45 3.55 13.63
CA VAL A 174 7.67 2.87 14.10
C VAL A 174 7.50 1.35 14.16
N ALA A 175 6.36 0.89 14.67
CA ALA A 175 6.10 -0.55 14.78
C ALA A 175 6.01 -1.23 13.39
N ALA A 176 5.32 -0.61 12.44
CA ALA A 176 5.22 -1.12 11.07
C ALA A 176 6.59 -1.12 10.38
N MET A 177 7.38 -0.06 10.53
CA MET A 177 8.72 0.03 9.95
C MET A 177 9.66 -1.05 10.49
N ARG A 178 9.69 -1.25 11.81
CA ARG A 178 10.51 -2.31 12.45
C ARG A 178 10.08 -3.70 11.99
N ARG A 179 8.79 -3.92 11.88
CA ARG A 179 8.27 -5.21 11.40
C ARG A 179 8.61 -5.43 9.93
N ALA A 180 8.43 -4.40 9.07
CA ALA A 180 8.82 -4.49 7.66
C ALA A 180 10.31 -4.79 7.49
N GLU A 181 11.17 -4.18 8.30
CA GLU A 181 12.61 -4.45 8.32
C GLU A 181 12.90 -5.90 8.72
N ALA A 182 12.33 -6.38 9.81
CA ALA A 182 12.53 -7.74 10.29
C ALA A 182 12.08 -8.79 9.25
N GLU A 183 10.90 -8.61 8.64
CA GLU A 183 10.40 -9.51 7.59
C GLU A 183 11.29 -9.45 6.34
N THR A 184 11.75 -8.27 5.96
CA THR A 184 12.65 -8.07 4.81
C THR A 184 13.98 -8.78 5.01
N LEU A 185 14.59 -8.70 6.19
CA LEU A 185 15.86 -9.35 6.51
C LEU A 185 15.74 -10.87 6.60
N ALA A 186 14.55 -11.38 6.92
CA ALA A 186 14.31 -12.80 7.12
C ALA A 186 13.87 -13.54 5.83
N CYS A 187 13.54 -12.83 4.75
CA CYS A 187 13.06 -13.46 3.52
C CYS A 187 14.19 -14.02 2.66
N ASP A 188 13.87 -15.02 1.85
CA ASP A 188 14.76 -15.52 0.77
C ASP A 188 14.28 -15.12 -0.64
N LEU A 189 13.02 -14.58 -0.72
CA LEU A 189 12.47 -13.97 -1.93
C LEU A 189 11.68 -12.72 -1.57
N PHE A 190 12.08 -11.57 -2.13
CA PHE A 190 11.36 -10.32 -2.01
C PHE A 190 10.66 -10.00 -3.34
N LEU A 191 9.33 -9.95 -3.32
CA LEU A 191 8.50 -9.75 -4.50
C LEU A 191 7.90 -8.34 -4.48
N ALA A 192 8.51 -7.40 -5.20
CA ALA A 192 8.04 -6.02 -5.33
C ALA A 192 7.06 -5.88 -6.50
N MET A 193 5.88 -5.36 -6.23
CA MET A 193 4.79 -5.28 -7.20
C MET A 193 4.10 -3.92 -7.19
N GLY A 194 3.92 -3.33 -8.39
CA GLY A 194 3.12 -2.13 -8.57
C GLY A 194 3.62 -0.90 -7.83
N SER A 195 4.92 -0.77 -7.69
CA SER A 195 5.56 0.37 -7.06
C SER A 195 6.63 0.97 -7.97
N SER A 196 6.66 2.29 -8.07
CA SER A 196 7.76 3.01 -8.75
C SER A 196 9.07 2.97 -7.97
N LEU A 197 9.05 2.52 -6.70
CA LEU A 197 10.20 2.39 -5.82
C LEU A 197 11.00 3.69 -5.61
N VAL A 198 10.30 4.84 -5.58
CA VAL A 198 10.90 6.18 -5.38
C VAL A 198 10.51 6.85 -4.06
N VAL A 199 9.57 6.28 -3.29
CA VAL A 199 9.09 6.87 -2.01
C VAL A 199 9.87 6.28 -0.85
N TYR A 200 10.78 7.06 -0.30
CA TYR A 200 11.53 6.68 0.88
C TYR A 200 10.78 7.04 2.17
N PRO A 201 10.96 6.24 3.24
CA PRO A 201 11.90 5.12 3.37
C PRO A 201 11.43 3.78 2.77
N ALA A 202 10.17 3.62 2.37
CA ALA A 202 9.62 2.35 1.89
C ALA A 202 10.39 1.75 0.69
N ALA A 203 10.84 2.59 -0.25
CA ALA A 203 11.65 2.18 -1.41
C ALA A 203 13.02 1.58 -1.05
N GLY A 204 13.43 1.67 0.21
CA GLY A 204 14.67 1.05 0.70
C GLY A 204 14.58 -0.46 0.92
N PHE A 205 13.38 -1.00 1.20
CA PHE A 205 13.21 -2.41 1.54
C PHE A 205 13.65 -3.41 0.46
N PRO A 206 13.34 -3.22 -0.85
CA PRO A 206 13.85 -4.13 -1.88
C PRO A 206 15.37 -4.19 -1.94
N ARG A 207 16.05 -3.05 -1.78
CA ARG A 207 17.52 -3.00 -1.72
C ARG A 207 18.05 -3.69 -0.47
N LEU A 208 17.41 -3.49 0.69
CA LEU A 208 17.77 -4.14 1.95
C LEU A 208 17.64 -5.67 1.84
N ALA A 209 16.55 -6.17 1.25
CA ALA A 209 16.35 -7.59 1.00
C ALA A 209 17.48 -8.17 0.14
N LYS A 210 17.84 -7.46 -0.94
CA LYS A 210 18.94 -7.88 -1.83
C LYS A 210 20.28 -7.92 -1.12
N GLN A 211 20.57 -6.93 -0.27
CA GLN A 211 21.79 -6.88 0.54
C GLN A 211 21.84 -7.99 1.59
N ALA A 212 20.69 -8.42 2.11
CA ALA A 212 20.55 -9.56 3.02
C ALA A 212 20.64 -10.93 2.32
N GLY A 213 20.80 -10.97 0.99
CA GLY A 213 20.97 -12.20 0.22
C GLY A 213 19.67 -12.76 -0.37
N ALA A 214 18.53 -12.11 -0.19
CA ALA A 214 17.29 -12.50 -0.84
C ALA A 214 17.34 -12.32 -2.36
N ARG A 215 16.60 -13.14 -3.09
CA ARG A 215 16.29 -12.86 -4.49
C ARG A 215 15.26 -11.73 -4.58
N LEU A 216 15.45 -10.82 -5.52
CA LEU A 216 14.54 -9.71 -5.79
C LEU A 216 13.81 -9.95 -7.10
N VAL A 217 12.48 -9.95 -7.04
CA VAL A 217 11.62 -9.96 -8.23
C VAL A 217 10.84 -8.65 -8.27
N ILE A 218 10.79 -8.01 -9.43
CA ILE A 218 10.00 -6.79 -9.66
C ILE A 218 8.95 -7.09 -10.73
N VAL A 219 7.68 -6.87 -10.38
CA VAL A 219 6.55 -6.90 -11.33
C VAL A 219 5.90 -5.52 -11.34
N ASN A 220 6.21 -4.74 -12.36
CA ASN A 220 5.72 -3.37 -12.50
C ASN A 220 5.59 -3.03 -13.98
N ARG A 221 4.57 -2.25 -14.38
CA ARG A 221 4.41 -1.88 -15.80
C ARG A 221 5.56 -1.02 -16.30
N GLU A 222 5.91 -0.02 -15.52
CA GLU A 222 6.97 0.93 -15.84
C GLU A 222 8.31 0.47 -15.26
N PRO A 223 9.45 0.81 -15.89
CA PRO A 223 10.76 0.60 -15.32
C PRO A 223 10.94 1.25 -13.96
N THR A 224 11.82 0.69 -13.14
CA THR A 224 12.21 1.25 -11.84
C THR A 224 13.72 1.40 -11.73
N ASP A 225 14.18 2.28 -10.85
CA ASP A 225 15.61 2.47 -10.58
C ASP A 225 16.28 1.22 -9.97
N LEU A 226 15.50 0.24 -9.55
CA LEU A 226 15.99 -1.00 -8.95
C LEU A 226 15.99 -2.20 -9.90
N ASP A 227 15.56 -2.05 -11.15
CA ASP A 227 15.49 -3.14 -12.14
C ASP A 227 16.83 -3.83 -12.31
N SER A 228 17.93 -3.08 -12.35
CA SER A 228 19.29 -3.62 -12.50
C SER A 228 19.77 -4.47 -11.31
N LEU A 229 19.11 -4.36 -10.14
CA LEU A 229 19.40 -5.16 -8.94
C LEU A 229 18.59 -6.45 -8.88
N ALA A 230 17.49 -6.52 -9.65
CA ALA A 230 16.55 -7.63 -9.56
C ALA A 230 17.07 -8.89 -10.29
N ASP A 231 16.70 -10.06 -9.74
CA ASP A 231 16.97 -11.37 -10.36
C ASP A 231 15.96 -11.68 -11.48
N LEU A 232 14.80 -11.00 -11.42
CA LEU A 232 13.77 -11.06 -12.45
C LEU A 232 12.97 -9.76 -12.47
N VAL A 233 12.80 -9.19 -13.65
CA VAL A 233 11.93 -8.02 -13.89
C VAL A 233 10.87 -8.39 -14.91
N LEU A 234 9.61 -8.08 -14.62
CA LEU A 234 8.48 -8.31 -15.51
C LEU A 234 7.67 -7.01 -15.66
N HIS A 235 7.82 -6.33 -16.81
CA HIS A 235 7.04 -5.12 -17.12
C HIS A 235 5.66 -5.49 -17.68
N ARG A 236 4.75 -5.88 -16.75
CA ARG A 236 3.43 -6.44 -17.10
C ARG A 236 2.36 -6.10 -16.04
N ALA A 237 1.11 -6.40 -16.40
CA ALA A 237 -0.01 -6.38 -15.46
C ALA A 237 0.19 -7.42 -14.36
N ILE A 238 -0.04 -7.00 -13.11
CA ILE A 238 0.27 -7.83 -11.93
C ILE A 238 -0.72 -8.99 -11.82
N GLY A 239 -2.01 -8.72 -12.01
CA GLY A 239 -3.06 -9.73 -11.89
C GLY A 239 -2.86 -10.90 -12.85
N GLU A 240 -2.56 -10.60 -14.13
CA GLU A 240 -2.24 -11.64 -15.12
C GLU A 240 -0.95 -12.38 -14.75
N THR A 241 0.10 -11.65 -14.43
CA THR A 241 1.44 -12.21 -14.21
C THR A 241 1.48 -13.08 -12.96
N LEU A 242 1.15 -12.51 -11.80
CA LEU A 242 1.21 -13.23 -10.53
C LEU A 242 0.09 -14.27 -10.44
N GLY A 243 -1.15 -13.91 -10.86
CA GLY A 243 -2.27 -14.85 -10.85
C GLY A 243 -1.98 -16.10 -11.67
N THR A 244 -1.35 -15.96 -12.86
CA THR A 244 -0.95 -17.13 -13.68
C THR A 244 0.20 -17.90 -13.03
N ALA A 245 1.18 -17.22 -12.41
CA ALA A 245 2.28 -17.90 -11.73
C ALA A 245 1.83 -18.71 -10.52
N VAL A 246 0.82 -18.22 -9.78
CA VAL A 246 0.26 -18.86 -8.57
C VAL A 246 -0.86 -19.86 -8.90
N GLY A 247 -1.47 -19.76 -10.10
CA GLY A 247 -2.54 -20.66 -10.54
C GLY A 247 -3.94 -20.16 -10.21
N ILE A 248 -4.11 -18.88 -9.92
CA ILE A 248 -5.41 -18.22 -9.75
C ILE A 248 -6.06 -18.02 -11.13
N GLN A 249 -7.31 -18.43 -11.29
CA GLN A 249 -8.11 -18.26 -12.51
C GLN A 249 -8.72 -16.86 -12.62
#